data_eb156a96b1804cd37d3c513a8e86d560
#
_entry.id   eb156a96b1804cd37d3c513a8e86d560
#
_cell.length_a   1.000
_cell.length_b   1.000
_cell.length_c   1.000
_cell.angle_alpha   90.00
_cell.angle_beta   90.00
_cell.angle_gamma   90.00
#
_symmetry.space_group_name_H-M   'P 1'
#
loop_
_entity.id
_entity.type
_entity.pdbx_description
1 polymer ?
#
loop_
_entity_poly.entity_id
_entity_poly.type
_entity_poly.pdbx_seq_one_letter_code
_entity_poly.pdbx_strand_id
1 'polypeptide(L)'
;IGSVLAQMPAEFDEEALKAQAVLAHTYICRRQLSEAQSPTPALKGALISDDASLYQSFFTRKAAKEYYGSDYEKAYKKVKSAVQSVENEILTYDGEPIIVAFHAASNGHTQSAKNAWGEDIPYLLSVDSSADKDLVTTECTQTLTAKEFQDKLLDRFPNINFTPLANADSWLK
;
A
#
# COMPACT_ATOMS: atom_id res chain seq x y z
N ILE A 1 -8.58 -4.77 -12.91
CA ILE A 1 -9.81 -4.19 -12.34
C ILE A 1 -9.91 -4.57 -10.86
N GLY A 2 -9.90 -5.86 -10.51
CA GLY A 2 -10.07 -6.32 -9.13
C GLY A 2 -9.04 -5.74 -8.15
N SER A 3 -7.79 -5.57 -8.57
CA SER A 3 -6.74 -4.96 -7.75
C SER A 3 -7.00 -3.48 -7.49
N VAL A 4 -7.40 -2.72 -8.52
CA VAL A 4 -7.73 -1.31 -8.35
C VAL A 4 -8.92 -1.14 -7.40
N LEU A 5 -9.99 -1.94 -7.59
CA LEU A 5 -11.16 -1.91 -6.69
C LEU A 5 -10.83 -2.25 -5.24
N ALA A 6 -9.80 -3.07 -4.99
CA ALA A 6 -9.38 -3.45 -3.64
C ALA A 6 -8.43 -2.44 -2.98
N GLN A 7 -7.75 -1.61 -3.76
CA GLN A 7 -6.66 -0.76 -3.28
C GLN A 7 -6.99 0.73 -3.29
N MET A 8 -7.99 1.14 -4.08
CA MET A 8 -8.37 2.54 -4.21
C MET A 8 -9.89 2.68 -4.25
N PRO A 9 -10.49 3.59 -3.45
CA PRO A 9 -11.91 3.89 -3.54
C PRO A 9 -12.31 4.31 -4.95
N ALA A 10 -13.40 3.73 -5.47
CA ALA A 10 -13.86 4.03 -6.83
C ALA A 10 -14.36 5.48 -7.02
N GLU A 11 -14.56 6.21 -5.92
CA GLU A 11 -14.93 7.63 -5.89
C GLU A 11 -13.78 8.55 -6.29
N PHE A 12 -12.53 8.10 -6.18
CA PHE A 12 -11.33 8.88 -6.54
C PHE A 12 -11.40 9.33 -8.02
N ASP A 13 -10.67 10.39 -8.34
CA ASP A 13 -10.59 10.90 -9.69
C ASP A 13 -10.11 9.85 -10.69
N GLU A 14 -10.57 9.98 -11.93
CA GLU A 14 -10.25 9.01 -12.98
C GLU A 14 -8.75 8.87 -13.20
N GLU A 15 -7.99 9.96 -13.14
CA GLU A 15 -6.53 9.93 -13.31
C GLU A 15 -5.83 9.17 -12.17
N ALA A 16 -6.33 9.28 -10.94
CA ALA A 16 -5.82 8.48 -9.83
C ALA A 16 -6.10 6.98 -10.04
N LEU A 17 -7.28 6.62 -10.51
CA LEU A 17 -7.63 5.23 -10.85
C LEU A 17 -6.78 4.68 -12.00
N LYS A 18 -6.47 5.51 -13.02
CA LYS A 18 -5.55 5.16 -14.11
C LYS A 18 -4.14 4.92 -13.58
N ALA A 19 -3.62 5.82 -12.75
CA ALA A 19 -2.31 5.66 -12.12
C ALA A 19 -2.22 4.36 -11.32
N GLN A 20 -3.24 4.05 -10.51
CA GLN A 20 -3.30 2.78 -9.78
C GLN A 20 -3.38 1.57 -10.72
N ALA A 21 -4.06 1.68 -11.86
CA ALA A 21 -4.12 0.61 -12.85
C ALA A 21 -2.76 0.33 -13.48
N VAL A 22 -2.00 1.38 -13.84
CA VAL A 22 -0.63 1.26 -14.37
C VAL A 22 0.29 0.60 -13.33
N LEU A 23 0.20 1.01 -12.06
CA LEU A 23 0.96 0.38 -10.98
C LEU A 23 0.62 -1.10 -10.82
N ALA A 24 -0.67 -1.43 -10.80
CA ALA A 24 -1.13 -2.82 -10.68
C ALA A 24 -0.65 -3.69 -11.85
N HIS A 25 -0.67 -3.16 -13.06
CA HIS A 25 -0.16 -3.85 -14.26
C HIS A 25 1.35 -4.02 -14.19
N THR A 26 2.08 -2.96 -13.85
CA THR A 26 3.54 -3.00 -13.68
C THR A 26 3.96 -4.07 -12.67
N TYR A 27 3.25 -4.18 -11.54
CA TYR A 27 3.49 -5.22 -10.54
C TYR A 27 3.39 -6.62 -11.14
N ILE A 28 2.33 -6.92 -11.89
CA ILE A 28 2.14 -8.23 -12.52
C ILE A 28 3.22 -8.53 -13.56
N CYS A 29 3.57 -7.55 -14.41
CA CYS A 29 4.65 -7.71 -15.38
C CYS A 29 5.99 -8.02 -14.70
N ARG A 30 6.32 -7.29 -13.63
CA ARG A 30 7.52 -7.55 -12.83
C ARG A 30 7.50 -8.94 -12.20
N ARG A 31 6.37 -9.35 -11.61
CA ARG A 31 6.20 -10.71 -11.05
C ARG A 31 6.38 -11.80 -12.11
N GLN A 32 5.85 -11.59 -13.29
CA GLN A 32 6.00 -12.54 -14.41
C GLN A 32 7.48 -12.74 -14.76
N LEU A 33 8.25 -11.67 -14.87
CA LEU A 33 9.70 -11.77 -15.15
C LEU A 33 10.44 -12.46 -14.01
N SER A 34 10.16 -12.09 -12.76
CA SER A 34 10.78 -12.69 -11.58
C SER A 34 10.48 -14.19 -11.49
N GLU A 35 9.23 -14.60 -11.67
CA GLU A 35 8.85 -16.02 -11.61
C GLU A 35 9.39 -16.82 -12.80
N ALA A 36 9.59 -16.21 -13.96
CA ALA A 36 10.23 -16.85 -15.10
C ALA A 36 11.72 -17.15 -14.83
N GLN A 37 12.40 -16.25 -14.09
CA GLN A 37 13.81 -16.40 -13.74
C GLN A 37 14.03 -17.30 -12.51
N SER A 38 13.18 -17.16 -11.52
CA SER A 38 13.27 -17.88 -10.23
C SER A 38 11.88 -18.25 -9.73
N PRO A 39 11.33 -19.39 -10.19
CA PRO A 39 10.00 -19.84 -9.78
C PRO A 39 9.88 -20.05 -8.28
N THR A 40 8.81 -19.51 -7.68
CA THR A 40 8.49 -19.71 -6.27
C THR A 40 7.76 -21.04 -6.09
N PRO A 41 8.34 -22.06 -5.43
CA PRO A 41 7.74 -23.42 -5.35
C PRO A 41 6.33 -23.43 -4.75
N ALA A 42 6.07 -22.55 -3.77
CA ALA A 42 4.76 -22.45 -3.11
C ALA A 42 3.64 -21.99 -4.06
N LEU A 43 3.98 -21.25 -5.13
CA LEU A 43 3.01 -20.76 -6.11
C LEU A 43 2.62 -21.81 -7.16
N LYS A 44 3.33 -22.95 -7.25
CA LYS A 44 3.01 -24.06 -8.19
C LYS A 44 2.78 -23.59 -9.63
N GLY A 45 3.56 -22.60 -10.09
CA GLY A 45 3.46 -22.02 -11.42
C GLY A 45 2.53 -20.83 -11.58
N ALA A 46 1.87 -20.38 -10.50
CA ALA A 46 1.16 -19.10 -10.51
C ALA A 46 2.13 -17.93 -10.32
N LEU A 47 1.73 -16.73 -10.75
CA LEU A 47 2.54 -15.51 -10.58
C LEU A 47 2.40 -14.90 -9.18
N ILE A 48 1.24 -15.08 -8.57
CA ILE A 48 0.86 -14.54 -7.25
C ILE A 48 -0.09 -15.53 -6.58
N SER A 49 -0.30 -15.37 -5.29
CA SER A 49 -1.41 -16.00 -4.56
C SER A 49 -2.46 -14.97 -4.18
N ASP A 50 -3.56 -15.42 -3.60
CA ASP A 50 -4.62 -14.61 -3.03
C ASP A 50 -4.33 -14.12 -1.60
N ASP A 51 -3.14 -14.42 -1.08
CA ASP A 51 -2.67 -13.93 0.21
C ASP A 51 -2.25 -12.45 0.10
N ALA A 52 -3.13 -11.54 0.50
CA ALA A 52 -2.91 -10.11 0.45
C ALA A 52 -1.82 -9.60 1.42
N SER A 53 -1.33 -10.44 2.34
CA SER A 53 -0.20 -10.10 3.21
C SER A 53 1.15 -10.23 2.49
N LEU A 54 1.22 -11.02 1.43
CA LEU A 54 2.43 -11.30 0.65
C LEU A 54 2.38 -10.74 -0.77
N TYR A 55 1.19 -10.55 -1.31
CA TYR A 55 0.97 -10.16 -2.70
C TYR A 55 -0.02 -9.00 -2.82
N GLN A 56 -0.16 -8.48 -4.03
CA GLN A 56 -1.10 -7.41 -4.32
C GLN A 56 -2.55 -7.83 -4.01
N SER A 57 -3.23 -7.05 -3.16
CA SER A 57 -4.65 -7.26 -2.87
C SER A 57 -5.50 -7.18 -4.12
N PHE A 58 -6.53 -8.01 -4.20
CA PHE A 58 -7.54 -7.92 -5.24
C PHE A 58 -8.90 -8.37 -4.73
N PHE A 59 -9.96 -7.83 -5.30
CA PHE A 59 -11.31 -8.33 -5.10
C PHE A 59 -11.69 -9.30 -6.22
N THR A 60 -12.17 -10.47 -5.83
CA THR A 60 -13.00 -11.27 -6.73
C THR A 60 -14.30 -10.52 -7.06
N ARG A 61 -14.99 -10.88 -8.12
CA ARG A 61 -16.29 -10.25 -8.45
C ARG A 61 -17.27 -10.33 -7.28
N LYS A 62 -17.27 -11.44 -6.55
CA LYS A 62 -18.11 -11.65 -5.37
C LYS A 62 -17.73 -10.68 -4.24
N ALA A 63 -16.45 -10.63 -3.87
CA ALA A 63 -15.95 -9.74 -2.84
C ALA A 63 -16.20 -8.25 -3.17
N ALA A 64 -16.00 -7.85 -4.43
CA ALA A 64 -16.32 -6.50 -4.88
C ALA A 64 -17.80 -6.15 -4.73
N LYS A 65 -18.70 -7.08 -5.08
CA LYS A 65 -20.15 -6.90 -4.89
C LYS A 65 -20.54 -6.79 -3.41
N GLU A 66 -19.92 -7.59 -2.55
CA GLU A 66 -20.14 -7.53 -1.10
C GLU A 66 -19.64 -6.20 -0.52
N TYR A 67 -18.47 -5.72 -0.96
CA TYR A 67 -17.87 -4.47 -0.47
C TYR A 67 -18.63 -3.23 -0.94
N TYR A 68 -18.93 -3.12 -2.23
CA TYR A 68 -19.58 -1.94 -2.82
C TYR A 68 -21.12 -1.98 -2.76
N GLY A 69 -21.72 -3.12 -2.47
CA GLY A 69 -23.18 -3.27 -2.36
C GLY A 69 -23.92 -2.75 -3.59
N SER A 70 -24.85 -1.81 -3.37
CA SER A 70 -25.64 -1.16 -4.43
C SER A 70 -24.80 -0.34 -5.42
N ASP A 71 -23.65 0.15 -5.00
CA ASP A 71 -22.77 0.98 -5.84
C ASP A 71 -21.81 0.18 -6.72
N TYR A 72 -21.84 -1.16 -6.61
CA TYR A 72 -20.90 -2.04 -7.33
C TYR A 72 -20.90 -1.79 -8.86
N GLU A 73 -22.05 -1.72 -9.51
CA GLU A 73 -22.10 -1.58 -10.98
C GLU A 73 -21.52 -0.22 -11.42
N LYS A 74 -21.76 0.85 -10.66
CA LYS A 74 -21.18 2.18 -10.91
C LYS A 74 -19.68 2.17 -10.70
N ALA A 75 -19.21 1.64 -9.57
CA ALA A 75 -17.78 1.51 -9.22
C ALA A 75 -17.04 0.66 -10.26
N TYR A 76 -17.59 -0.51 -10.59
CA TYR A 76 -17.01 -1.41 -11.57
C TYR A 76 -16.89 -0.78 -12.95
N LYS A 77 -17.94 -0.10 -13.44
CA LYS A 77 -17.93 0.59 -14.75
C LYS A 77 -16.85 1.67 -14.81
N LYS A 78 -16.76 2.50 -13.76
CA LYS A 78 -15.77 3.58 -13.69
C LYS A 78 -14.34 3.03 -13.67
N VAL A 79 -14.05 2.08 -12.78
CA VAL A 79 -12.71 1.46 -12.68
C VAL A 79 -12.36 0.70 -13.95
N LYS A 80 -13.33 -0.02 -14.55
CA LYS A 80 -13.11 -0.70 -15.82
C LYS A 80 -12.71 0.26 -16.93
N SER A 81 -13.38 1.41 -17.04
CA SER A 81 -13.05 2.45 -18.04
C SER A 81 -11.61 2.96 -17.84
N ALA A 82 -11.25 3.30 -16.60
CA ALA A 82 -9.90 3.76 -16.27
C ALA A 82 -8.84 2.71 -16.61
N VAL A 83 -9.05 1.45 -16.22
CA VAL A 83 -8.12 0.35 -16.51
C VAL A 83 -7.95 0.14 -18.02
N GLN A 84 -9.04 0.15 -18.78
CA GLN A 84 -9.01 -0.06 -20.22
C GLN A 84 -8.29 1.07 -20.97
N SER A 85 -8.35 2.30 -20.47
CA SER A 85 -7.67 3.44 -21.10
C SER A 85 -6.15 3.39 -21.00
N VAL A 86 -5.60 2.59 -20.06
CA VAL A 86 -4.16 2.46 -19.80
C VAL A 86 -3.68 0.99 -19.84
N GLU A 87 -4.42 0.10 -20.48
CA GLU A 87 -4.16 -1.35 -20.44
C GLU A 87 -2.81 -1.78 -21.03
N ASN A 88 -2.19 -0.93 -21.87
CA ASN A 88 -0.88 -1.18 -22.47
C ASN A 88 0.25 -0.40 -21.80
N GLU A 89 -0.01 0.24 -20.67
CA GLU A 89 0.96 1.08 -19.98
C GLU A 89 1.56 0.36 -18.77
N ILE A 90 2.88 0.46 -18.64
CA ILE A 90 3.64 0.04 -17.45
C ILE A 90 4.73 1.07 -17.14
N LEU A 91 5.19 1.11 -15.90
CA LEU A 91 6.33 1.91 -15.49
C LEU A 91 7.61 1.09 -15.60
N THR A 92 8.62 1.64 -16.25
CA THR A 92 9.93 0.99 -16.41
C THR A 92 11.06 1.92 -15.96
N TYR A 93 12.16 1.31 -15.49
CA TYR A 93 13.44 1.96 -15.27
C TYR A 93 14.52 1.10 -15.91
N ASP A 94 15.37 1.69 -16.74
CA ASP A 94 16.38 0.98 -17.53
C ASP A 94 15.82 -0.21 -18.34
N GLY A 95 14.59 -0.07 -18.85
CA GLY A 95 13.91 -1.09 -19.65
C GLY A 95 13.19 -2.19 -18.85
N GLU A 96 13.34 -2.24 -17.54
CA GLU A 96 12.73 -3.24 -16.67
C GLU A 96 11.53 -2.66 -15.91
N PRO A 97 10.44 -3.43 -15.69
CA PRO A 97 9.34 -2.99 -14.85
C PRO A 97 9.81 -2.64 -13.43
N ILE A 98 9.39 -1.49 -12.93
CA ILE A 98 9.83 -0.99 -11.62
C ILE A 98 9.25 -1.80 -10.44
N ILE A 99 9.89 -1.69 -9.27
CA ILE A 99 9.25 -1.99 -7.98
C ILE A 99 8.20 -0.91 -7.76
N VAL A 100 6.94 -1.31 -7.64
CA VAL A 100 5.84 -0.39 -7.41
C VAL A 100 5.62 -0.18 -5.92
N ALA A 101 5.47 1.08 -5.53
CA ALA A 101 5.09 1.47 -4.18
C ALA A 101 4.09 2.62 -4.26
N PHE A 102 3.12 2.61 -3.36
CA PHE A 102 2.13 3.67 -3.23
C PHE A 102 1.63 3.76 -1.78
N HIS A 103 1.03 4.86 -1.43
CA HIS A 103 0.46 5.13 -0.12
C HIS A 103 -0.78 6.02 -0.29
N ALA A 104 -1.61 6.06 0.73
CA ALA A 104 -2.86 6.83 0.67
C ALA A 104 -2.63 8.34 0.82
N ALA A 105 -1.71 8.75 1.69
CA ALA A 105 -1.37 10.13 1.94
C ALA A 105 0.00 10.23 2.62
N SER A 106 0.62 11.40 2.53
CA SER A 106 1.88 11.73 3.21
C SER A 106 1.70 12.95 4.12
N ASN A 107 2.72 13.26 4.93
CA ASN A 107 2.78 14.50 5.69
C ASN A 107 3.34 15.68 4.89
N GLY A 108 3.29 15.61 3.56
CA GLY A 108 3.77 16.60 2.62
C GLY A 108 5.05 16.23 1.88
N HIS A 109 5.68 15.10 2.23
CA HIS A 109 6.82 14.53 1.52
C HIS A 109 6.75 13.00 1.58
N THR A 110 7.03 12.34 0.46
CA THR A 110 7.13 10.88 0.45
C THR A 110 8.44 10.43 1.09
N GLN A 111 8.54 9.17 1.50
CA GLN A 111 9.79 8.58 1.96
C GLN A 111 10.54 7.94 0.79
N SER A 112 11.88 8.02 0.80
CA SER A 112 12.69 7.22 -0.12
C SER A 112 12.70 5.75 0.29
N ALA A 113 12.91 4.85 -0.67
CA ALA A 113 13.09 3.43 -0.39
C ALA A 113 14.22 3.17 0.62
N LYS A 114 15.30 3.96 0.53
CA LYS A 114 16.42 3.90 1.47
C LYS A 114 15.99 4.16 2.92
N ASN A 115 15.14 5.16 3.14
CA ASN A 115 14.67 5.49 4.48
C ASN A 115 13.58 4.52 4.97
N ALA A 116 12.74 4.03 4.07
CA ALA A 116 11.60 3.17 4.41
C ALA A 116 12.02 1.70 4.60
N TRP A 117 12.93 1.20 3.76
CA TRP A 117 13.27 -0.23 3.67
C TRP A 117 14.75 -0.54 3.80
N GLY A 118 15.62 0.49 3.78
CA GLY A 118 17.07 0.33 3.81
C GLY A 118 17.71 0.07 2.44
N GLU A 119 16.92 0.02 1.36
CA GLU A 119 17.38 -0.25 0.00
C GLU A 119 17.47 1.05 -0.82
N ASP A 120 18.60 1.25 -1.49
CA ASP A 120 18.81 2.44 -2.35
C ASP A 120 18.27 2.16 -3.75
N ILE A 121 16.99 2.54 -3.99
CA ILE A 121 16.30 2.34 -5.26
C ILE A 121 16.25 3.70 -5.98
N PRO A 122 16.93 3.85 -7.13
CA PRO A 122 17.21 5.16 -7.73
C PRO A 122 15.96 5.94 -8.18
N TYR A 123 14.84 5.27 -8.38
CA TYR A 123 13.57 5.89 -8.79
C TYR A 123 12.55 6.00 -7.65
N LEU A 124 12.82 5.47 -6.45
CA LEU A 124 11.95 5.61 -5.27
C LEU A 124 12.57 6.60 -4.28
N LEU A 125 12.63 7.85 -4.70
CA LEU A 125 13.16 8.96 -3.94
C LEU A 125 12.05 9.68 -3.14
N SER A 126 12.45 10.45 -2.14
CA SER A 126 11.55 11.39 -1.48
C SER A 126 11.19 12.51 -2.46
N VAL A 127 9.91 12.77 -2.61
CA VAL A 127 9.37 13.87 -3.43
C VAL A 127 8.41 14.73 -2.62
N ASP A 128 8.27 15.98 -3.03
CA ASP A 128 7.26 16.89 -2.47
C ASP A 128 5.85 16.37 -2.80
N SER A 129 5.03 16.27 -1.78
CA SER A 129 3.61 15.88 -1.84
C SER A 129 2.80 16.81 -0.92
N SER A 130 3.11 18.11 -0.96
CA SER A 130 2.55 19.12 -0.05
C SER A 130 1.03 19.23 -0.13
N ALA A 131 0.43 18.87 -1.27
CA ALA A 131 -1.03 18.81 -1.44
C ALA A 131 -1.71 17.81 -0.49
N ASP A 132 -0.99 16.79 -0.01
CA ASP A 132 -1.54 15.79 0.93
C ASP A 132 -1.87 16.40 2.29
N LYS A 133 -1.21 17.49 2.69
CA LYS A 133 -1.39 18.12 4.01
C LYS A 133 -2.82 18.63 4.23
N ASP A 134 -3.48 19.04 3.16
CA ASP A 134 -4.82 19.60 3.21
C ASP A 134 -5.92 18.53 3.05
N LEU A 135 -5.55 17.32 2.64
CA LEU A 135 -6.49 16.25 2.32
C LEU A 135 -6.78 15.32 3.49
N VAL A 136 -5.86 15.16 4.43
CA VAL A 136 -5.98 14.19 5.53
C VAL A 136 -5.48 14.84 6.82
N THR A 137 -6.20 14.62 7.91
CA THR A 137 -5.67 14.87 9.25
C THR A 137 -4.56 13.86 9.50
N THR A 138 -3.33 14.23 9.15
CA THR A 138 -2.15 13.37 9.28
C THR A 138 -1.59 13.34 10.70
N GLU A 139 -2.08 14.24 11.56
CA GLU A 139 -1.66 14.32 12.94
C GLU A 139 -2.78 13.81 13.86
N CYS A 140 -2.44 12.83 14.69
CA CYS A 140 -3.28 12.37 15.78
C CYS A 140 -2.46 12.49 17.08
N THR A 141 -2.94 13.34 17.99
CA THR A 141 -2.32 13.50 19.31
C THR A 141 -3.15 12.76 20.35
N GLN A 142 -2.54 11.84 21.06
CA GLN A 142 -3.13 11.19 22.22
C GLN A 142 -2.25 11.44 23.44
N THR A 143 -2.84 12.03 24.48
CA THR A 143 -2.17 12.24 25.77
C THR A 143 -2.49 11.08 26.69
N LEU A 144 -1.45 10.41 27.17
CA LEU A 144 -1.54 9.30 28.12
C LEU A 144 -0.60 9.58 29.28
N THR A 145 -0.99 9.14 30.46
CA THR A 145 -0.04 9.03 31.58
C THR A 145 0.94 7.89 31.28
N ALA A 146 2.13 7.91 31.89
CA ALA A 146 3.11 6.83 31.72
C ALA A 146 2.52 5.46 32.09
N LYS A 147 1.66 5.42 33.11
CA LYS A 147 0.98 4.18 33.52
C LYS A 147 0.00 3.68 32.46
N GLU A 148 -0.85 4.53 31.89
CA GLU A 148 -1.80 4.17 30.84
C GLU A 148 -1.07 3.70 29.56
N PHE A 149 0.05 4.35 29.21
CA PHE A 149 0.88 3.93 28.10
C PHE A 149 1.48 2.54 28.34
N GLN A 150 2.06 2.31 29.52
CA GLN A 150 2.60 1.00 29.91
C GLN A 150 1.52 -0.09 29.84
N ASP A 151 0.34 0.16 30.44
CA ASP A 151 -0.75 -0.83 30.48
C ASP A 151 -1.24 -1.19 29.08
N LYS A 152 -1.44 -0.21 28.20
CA LYS A 152 -1.81 -0.46 26.79
C LYS A 152 -0.78 -1.27 26.02
N LEU A 153 0.51 -1.02 26.25
CA LEU A 153 1.56 -1.78 25.60
C LEU A 153 1.69 -3.20 26.15
N LEU A 154 1.56 -3.40 27.46
CA LEU A 154 1.60 -4.72 28.07
C LEU A 154 0.38 -5.57 27.66
N ASP A 155 -0.78 -4.97 27.47
CA ASP A 155 -1.96 -5.65 26.94
C ASP A 155 -1.69 -6.23 25.53
N ARG A 156 -1.01 -5.48 24.69
CA ARG A 156 -0.70 -5.87 23.30
C ARG A 156 0.56 -6.73 23.20
N PHE A 157 1.55 -6.46 24.05
CA PHE A 157 2.88 -7.07 24.03
C PHE A 157 3.29 -7.48 25.46
N PRO A 158 2.77 -8.60 26.00
CA PRO A 158 2.93 -8.96 27.41
C PRO A 158 4.39 -9.18 27.86
N ASN A 159 5.30 -9.41 26.91
CA ASN A 159 6.71 -9.72 27.20
C ASN A 159 7.64 -8.49 27.12
N ILE A 160 7.10 -7.28 26.95
CA ILE A 160 7.91 -6.07 26.98
C ILE A 160 8.40 -5.79 28.42
N ASN A 161 9.70 -5.57 28.57
CA ASN A 161 10.28 -5.10 29.80
C ASN A 161 10.38 -3.57 29.80
N PHE A 162 9.68 -2.94 30.73
CA PHE A 162 9.81 -1.50 30.98
C PHE A 162 10.76 -1.23 32.14
N THR A 163 11.51 -0.16 32.05
CA THR A 163 12.14 0.44 33.24
C THR A 163 11.04 0.97 34.19
N PRO A 164 11.35 1.19 35.49
CA PRO A 164 10.36 1.73 36.42
C PRO A 164 9.69 3.00 35.90
N LEU A 165 8.44 3.23 36.28
CA LEU A 165 7.66 4.43 35.87
C LEU A 165 8.36 5.76 36.14
N ALA A 166 9.22 5.81 37.18
CA ALA A 166 10.05 6.98 37.49
C ALA A 166 11.00 7.37 36.34
N ASN A 167 11.29 6.45 35.42
CA ASN A 167 12.18 6.65 34.28
C ASN A 167 11.41 6.58 32.95
N ALA A 168 10.12 6.86 32.94
CA ALA A 168 9.24 6.73 31.78
C ALA A 168 9.72 7.56 30.58
N ASP A 169 10.36 8.70 30.79
CA ASP A 169 10.95 9.56 29.75
C ASP A 169 12.03 8.84 28.89
N SER A 170 12.58 7.73 29.40
CA SER A 170 13.54 6.90 28.66
C SER A 170 12.91 5.84 27.77
N TRP A 171 11.59 5.64 27.82
CA TRP A 171 10.93 4.57 27.06
C TRP A 171 10.79 4.87 25.57
N LEU A 172 10.75 6.15 25.22
CA LEU A 172 10.66 6.62 23.83
C LEU A 172 11.96 7.37 23.50
N LYS A 173 12.61 6.96 22.42
CA LYS A 173 13.82 7.61 21.88
C LYS A 173 13.62 7.93 20.41
#